data_b42be3d16eef63fd4049178c49ce117b
#
_entry.id   b42be3d16eef63fd4049178c49ce117b
#
_cell.length_a   1.000
_cell.length_b   1.000
_cell.length_c   1.000
_cell.angle_alpha   90.00
_cell.angle_beta   90.00
_cell.angle_gamma   90.00
#
_symmetry.space_group_name_H-M   'P 1'
#
loop_
_entity.id
_entity.type
_entity.pdbx_description
1 polymer ?
#
loop_
_entity_poly.entity_id
_entity_poly.type
_entity_poly.pdbx_seq_one_letter_code
_entity_poly.pdbx_strand_id
1 'polypeptide(L)'
;MPLYELDDRSITGHAEIDRMHIEIAQLSQILTERIKTQSDFGEIRDVFLQLQAKLREHFDLEERHILALPQNDEVRTHLRKHVENHNQFRDLLTYGEQQFELKSATGKVPNVLGLIPGEYFEELKNIDRELGRLFAKYDYEQSKPT
;
A
#
# COMPACT_ATOMS: atom_id res chain seq x y z
N MET A 1 -12.96 13.61 10.00
CA MET A 1 -12.94 12.22 9.49
C MET A 1 -11.66 11.97 8.72
N PRO A 2 -10.93 10.91 9.02
CA PRO A 2 -9.78 10.53 8.21
C PRO A 2 -10.20 10.24 6.79
N LEU A 3 -9.42 10.71 5.83
CA LEU A 3 -9.69 10.49 4.42
C LEU A 3 -9.51 9.02 4.02
N TYR A 4 -8.58 8.33 4.69
CA TYR A 4 -8.26 6.93 4.43
C TYR A 4 -8.59 6.12 5.67
N GLU A 5 -9.87 5.85 5.86
CA GLU A 5 -10.35 5.07 6.97
C GLU A 5 -10.40 3.59 6.59
N LEU A 6 -9.81 2.75 7.44
CA LEU A 6 -9.82 1.31 7.24
C LEU A 6 -11.13 0.73 7.79
N ASP A 7 -11.72 -0.20 7.04
CA ASP A 7 -12.93 -0.92 7.44
C ASP A 7 -12.67 -2.42 7.44
N ASP A 8 -13.70 -3.22 7.67
CA ASP A 8 -13.59 -4.67 7.75
C ASP A 8 -13.03 -5.29 6.46
N ARG A 9 -13.21 -4.62 5.32
CA ARG A 9 -12.70 -5.13 4.04
C ARG A 9 -11.19 -5.01 3.92
N SER A 10 -10.57 -4.20 4.77
CA SER A 10 -9.11 -4.00 4.77
C SER A 10 -8.40 -4.94 5.74
N ILE A 11 -9.14 -5.74 6.50
CA ILE A 11 -8.57 -6.63 7.50
C ILE A 11 -8.33 -8.01 6.89
N THR A 12 -7.08 -8.47 6.92
CA THR A 12 -6.71 -9.79 6.41
C THR A 12 -6.72 -10.86 7.49
N GLY A 13 -6.70 -10.45 8.75
CA GLY A 13 -6.54 -11.36 9.88
C GLY A 13 -5.07 -11.64 10.22
N HIS A 14 -4.14 -11.15 9.42
CA HIS A 14 -2.71 -11.27 9.69
C HIS A 14 -2.22 -10.00 10.38
N ALA A 15 -1.78 -10.12 11.63
CA ALA A 15 -1.48 -8.96 12.47
C ALA A 15 -0.46 -8.01 11.86
N GLU A 16 0.62 -8.55 11.29
CA GLU A 16 1.67 -7.72 10.71
C GLU A 16 1.20 -6.96 9.45
N ILE A 17 0.46 -7.65 8.57
CA ILE A 17 -0.12 -7.03 7.38
C ILE A 17 -1.11 -5.95 7.78
N ASP A 18 -1.99 -6.25 8.71
CA ASP A 18 -3.03 -5.30 9.14
C ASP A 18 -2.41 -4.07 9.82
N ARG A 19 -1.35 -4.25 10.59
CA ARG A 19 -0.62 -3.13 11.17
C ARG A 19 -0.02 -2.23 10.10
N MET A 20 0.54 -2.81 9.04
CA MET A 20 1.09 -2.05 7.93
C MET A 20 0.03 -1.24 7.21
N HIS A 21 -1.19 -1.78 7.06
CA HIS A 21 -2.31 -1.03 6.50
C HIS A 21 -2.58 0.24 7.29
N ILE A 22 -2.54 0.15 8.62
CA ILE A 22 -2.74 1.31 9.49
C ILE A 22 -1.63 2.35 9.29
N GLU A 23 -0.38 1.91 9.25
CA GLU A 23 0.76 2.81 9.05
C GLU A 23 0.70 3.51 7.69
N ILE A 24 0.33 2.77 6.64
CA ILE A 24 0.15 3.33 5.30
C ILE A 24 -0.98 4.35 5.27
N ALA A 25 -2.10 4.05 5.95
CA ALA A 25 -3.21 4.98 6.05
C ALA A 25 -2.79 6.29 6.72
N GLN A 26 -2.01 6.20 7.78
CA GLN A 26 -1.51 7.39 8.50
C GLN A 26 -0.60 8.23 7.61
N LEU A 27 0.36 7.60 6.92
CA LEU A 27 1.26 8.31 6.02
C LEU A 27 0.52 8.91 4.83
N SER A 28 -0.47 8.20 4.29
CA SER A 28 -1.30 8.70 3.20
C SER A 28 -2.08 9.94 3.60
N GLN A 29 -2.60 9.95 4.83
CA GLN A 29 -3.33 11.08 5.38
C GLN A 29 -2.40 12.29 5.52
N ILE A 30 -1.22 12.08 6.06
CA ILE A 30 -0.21 13.15 6.22
C ILE A 30 0.19 13.70 4.86
N LEU A 31 0.47 12.83 3.90
CA LEU A 31 0.85 13.27 2.54
C LEU A 31 -0.24 14.14 1.91
N THR A 32 -1.48 13.67 1.98
CA THR A 32 -2.62 14.38 1.42
C THR A 32 -2.79 15.76 2.06
N GLU A 33 -2.66 15.84 3.38
CA GLU A 33 -2.76 17.12 4.09
C GLU A 33 -1.62 18.07 3.72
N ARG A 34 -0.39 17.57 3.63
CA ARG A 34 0.75 18.39 3.24
C ARG A 34 0.61 18.97 1.83
N ILE A 35 0.12 18.16 0.90
CA ILE A 35 -0.15 18.63 -0.46
C ILE A 35 -1.24 19.70 -0.45
N LYS A 36 -2.33 19.44 0.27
CA LYS A 36 -3.49 20.33 0.34
C LYS A 36 -3.12 21.69 0.96
N THR A 37 -2.29 21.69 1.99
CA THR A 37 -1.87 22.92 2.67
C THR A 37 -0.68 23.58 1.98
N GLN A 38 -0.23 23.04 0.87
CA GLN A 38 0.91 23.54 0.11
C GLN A 38 2.17 23.67 0.97
N SER A 39 2.43 22.64 1.76
CA SER A 39 3.63 22.55 2.58
C SER A 39 4.89 22.58 1.73
N ASP A 40 6.04 22.82 2.37
CA ASP A 40 7.32 22.86 1.71
C ASP A 40 7.59 21.61 0.87
N PHE A 41 8.18 21.81 -0.31
CA PHE A 41 8.48 20.72 -1.24
C PHE A 41 9.29 19.60 -0.59
N GLY A 42 10.31 19.95 0.21
CA GLY A 42 11.14 18.98 0.92
C GLY A 42 10.36 18.16 1.93
N GLU A 43 9.42 18.79 2.65
CA GLU A 43 8.56 18.08 3.62
C GLU A 43 7.63 17.09 2.92
N ILE A 44 7.06 17.50 1.80
CA ILE A 44 6.18 16.61 1.01
C ILE A 44 6.99 15.45 0.46
N ARG A 45 8.18 15.71 -0.05
CA ARG A 45 9.07 14.68 -0.56
C ARG A 45 9.43 13.66 0.53
N ASP A 46 9.76 14.14 1.73
CA ASP A 46 10.12 13.26 2.84
C ASP A 46 8.98 12.32 3.21
N VAL A 47 7.76 12.84 3.29
CA VAL A 47 6.57 12.00 3.59
C VAL A 47 6.34 11.01 2.47
N PHE A 48 6.47 11.43 1.22
CA PHE A 48 6.32 10.52 0.08
C PHE A 48 7.35 9.38 0.13
N LEU A 49 8.60 9.68 0.45
CA LEU A 49 9.63 8.65 0.54
C LEU A 49 9.35 7.65 1.66
N GLN A 50 8.81 8.10 2.78
CA GLN A 50 8.39 7.22 3.87
C GLN A 50 7.23 6.31 3.44
N LEU A 51 6.23 6.90 2.76
CA LEU A 51 5.09 6.14 2.26
C LEU A 51 5.54 5.12 1.22
N GLN A 52 6.40 5.52 0.29
CA GLN A 52 6.94 4.63 -0.72
C GLN A 52 7.65 3.43 -0.10
N ALA A 53 8.52 3.67 0.88
CA ALA A 53 9.25 2.60 1.55
C ALA A 53 8.29 1.61 2.23
N LYS A 54 7.27 2.14 2.90
CA LYS A 54 6.29 1.33 3.60
C LYS A 54 5.42 0.52 2.63
N LEU A 55 5.02 1.11 1.52
CA LEU A 55 4.24 0.41 0.49
C LEU A 55 5.04 -0.74 -0.11
N ARG A 56 6.30 -0.51 -0.47
CA ARG A 56 7.15 -1.56 -1.04
C ARG A 56 7.37 -2.71 -0.07
N GLU A 57 7.64 -2.40 1.19
CA GLU A 57 7.79 -3.40 2.24
C GLU A 57 6.50 -4.22 2.40
N HIS A 58 5.35 -3.56 2.37
CA HIS A 58 4.05 -4.19 2.48
C HIS A 58 3.78 -5.15 1.33
N PHE A 59 4.08 -4.75 0.09
CA PHE A 59 3.89 -5.60 -1.07
C PHE A 59 4.74 -6.87 -0.97
N ASP A 60 6.01 -6.72 -0.59
CA ASP A 60 6.91 -7.87 -0.43
C ASP A 60 6.42 -8.80 0.67
N LEU A 61 5.92 -8.25 1.76
CA LEU A 61 5.41 -9.02 2.89
C LEU A 61 4.19 -9.85 2.48
N GLU A 62 3.23 -9.22 1.81
CA GLU A 62 2.03 -9.92 1.35
C GLU A 62 2.36 -11.05 0.37
N GLU A 63 3.22 -10.79 -0.61
CA GLU A 63 3.62 -11.80 -1.59
C GLU A 63 4.28 -12.99 -0.90
N ARG A 64 5.12 -12.73 0.10
CA ARG A 64 5.79 -13.79 0.86
C ARG A 64 4.80 -14.66 1.63
N HIS A 65 3.79 -14.05 2.24
CA HIS A 65 2.79 -14.79 2.99
C HIS A 65 1.85 -15.58 2.08
N ILE A 66 1.52 -15.07 0.90
CA ILE A 66 0.74 -15.83 -0.08
C ILE A 66 1.54 -17.05 -0.57
N LEU A 67 2.85 -16.89 -0.76
CA LEU A 67 3.72 -18.00 -1.16
C LEU A 67 3.81 -19.09 -0.08
N ALA A 68 3.55 -18.75 1.17
CA ALA A 68 3.54 -19.71 2.27
C ALA A 68 2.26 -20.55 2.34
N LEU A 69 1.21 -20.15 1.61
CA LEU A 69 -0.04 -20.91 1.53
C LEU A 69 0.13 -22.11 0.59
N PRO A 70 -0.79 -23.12 0.67
CA PRO A 70 -0.77 -24.22 -0.30
C PRO A 70 -0.85 -23.69 -1.72
N GLN A 71 0.08 -24.07 -2.58
CA GLN A 71 0.18 -23.52 -3.94
C GLN A 71 -0.71 -24.29 -4.93
N ASN A 72 -2.02 -24.21 -4.72
CA ASN A 72 -3.02 -24.75 -5.65
C ASN A 72 -3.42 -23.66 -6.66
N ASP A 73 -4.33 -24.01 -7.57
CA ASP A 73 -4.75 -23.09 -8.63
C ASP A 73 -5.37 -21.80 -8.10
N GLU A 74 -6.17 -21.90 -7.03
CA GLU A 74 -6.80 -20.74 -6.41
C GLU A 74 -5.78 -19.77 -5.86
N VAL A 75 -4.83 -20.28 -5.07
CA VAL A 75 -3.79 -19.47 -4.45
C VAL A 75 -2.86 -18.86 -5.50
N ARG A 76 -2.46 -19.63 -6.49
CA ARG A 76 -1.60 -19.13 -7.58
C ARG A 76 -2.27 -18.05 -8.39
N THR A 77 -3.57 -18.19 -8.66
CA THR A 77 -4.34 -17.18 -9.36
C THR A 77 -4.39 -15.89 -8.56
N HIS A 78 -4.64 -16.01 -7.25
CA HIS A 78 -4.66 -14.85 -6.36
C HIS A 78 -3.28 -14.18 -6.27
N LEU A 79 -2.21 -14.96 -6.14
CA LEU A 79 -0.85 -14.42 -6.12
C LEU A 79 -0.53 -13.63 -7.37
N ARG A 80 -0.91 -14.16 -8.53
CA ARG A 80 -0.68 -13.46 -9.80
C ARG A 80 -1.37 -12.10 -9.83
N LYS A 81 -2.62 -12.03 -9.35
CA LYS A 81 -3.34 -10.75 -9.27
C LYS A 81 -2.64 -9.76 -8.34
N HIS A 82 -2.18 -10.25 -7.19
CA HIS A 82 -1.44 -9.41 -6.24
C HIS A 82 -0.17 -8.87 -6.85
N VAL A 83 0.63 -9.74 -7.48
CA VAL A 83 1.91 -9.34 -8.08
C VAL A 83 1.68 -8.33 -9.21
N GLU A 84 0.70 -8.56 -10.08
CA GLU A 84 0.38 -7.62 -11.15
C GLU A 84 -0.02 -6.25 -10.61
N ASN A 85 -0.89 -6.24 -9.60
CA ASN A 85 -1.34 -5.02 -8.97
C ASN A 85 -0.18 -4.30 -8.26
N HIS A 86 0.59 -5.03 -7.47
CA HIS A 86 1.75 -4.47 -6.78
C HIS A 86 2.77 -3.90 -7.75
N ASN A 87 2.99 -4.54 -8.88
CA ASN A 87 3.94 -4.04 -9.89
C ASN A 87 3.45 -2.74 -10.51
N GLN A 88 2.15 -2.58 -10.73
CA GLN A 88 1.59 -1.31 -11.19
C GLN A 88 1.87 -0.20 -10.16
N PHE A 89 1.70 -0.48 -8.89
CA PHE A 89 2.02 0.49 -7.84
C PHE A 89 3.52 0.76 -7.75
N ARG A 90 4.34 -0.26 -7.86
CA ARG A 90 5.80 -0.09 -7.86
C ARG A 90 6.25 0.83 -8.98
N ASP A 91 5.67 0.66 -10.17
CA ASP A 91 5.95 1.53 -11.32
C ASP A 91 5.48 2.97 -11.05
N LEU A 92 4.30 3.11 -10.44
CA LEU A 92 3.76 4.42 -10.12
C LEU A 92 4.62 5.14 -9.08
N LEU A 93 5.10 4.42 -8.08
CA LEU A 93 6.00 4.97 -7.07
C LEU A 93 7.33 5.42 -7.68
N THR A 94 7.88 4.60 -8.57
CA THR A 94 9.12 4.94 -9.29
C THR A 94 8.91 6.19 -10.14
N TYR A 95 7.79 6.27 -10.85
CA TYR A 95 7.43 7.45 -11.63
C TYR A 95 7.32 8.70 -10.75
N GLY A 96 6.66 8.57 -9.61
CA GLY A 96 6.53 9.69 -8.66
C GLY A 96 7.87 10.20 -8.17
N GLU A 97 8.78 9.29 -7.85
CA GLU A 97 10.13 9.65 -7.42
C GLU A 97 10.89 10.39 -8.52
N GLN A 98 10.81 9.88 -9.76
CA GLN A 98 11.43 10.53 -10.91
C GLN A 98 10.88 11.94 -11.13
N GLN A 99 9.58 12.12 -10.96
CA GLN A 99 8.95 13.44 -11.12
C GLN A 99 9.42 14.42 -10.05
N PHE A 100 9.68 13.96 -8.82
CA PHE A 100 10.26 14.80 -7.79
C PHE A 100 11.63 15.30 -8.21
N GLU A 101 12.47 14.43 -8.74
CA GLU A 101 13.81 14.81 -9.21
C GLU A 101 13.72 15.85 -10.34
N LEU A 102 12.85 15.63 -11.31
CA LEU A 102 12.68 16.55 -12.44
C LEU A 102 12.13 17.90 -12.03
N LYS A 103 11.31 17.95 -11.00
CA LYS A 103 10.65 19.18 -10.54
C LYS A 103 11.33 19.83 -9.35
N SER A 104 12.44 19.30 -8.89
CA SER A 104 13.15 19.81 -7.72
C SER A 104 13.56 21.29 -7.87
N ALA A 105 13.96 21.73 -9.08
CA ALA A 105 14.35 23.08 -9.32
C ALA A 105 13.19 24.08 -9.26
N THR A 106 11.96 23.62 -9.52
CA THR A 106 10.78 24.50 -9.51
C THR A 106 10.00 24.45 -8.20
N GLY A 107 10.27 23.45 -7.36
CA GLY A 107 9.54 23.23 -6.12
C GLY A 107 8.10 22.80 -6.31
N LYS A 108 7.70 22.44 -7.53
CA LYS A 108 6.33 21.99 -7.80
C LYS A 108 6.17 20.52 -7.45
N VAL A 109 5.10 20.21 -6.69
CA VAL A 109 4.78 18.84 -6.33
C VAL A 109 4.19 18.11 -7.54
N PRO A 110 4.67 16.89 -7.86
CA PRO A 110 4.11 16.12 -8.97
C PRO A 110 2.65 15.77 -8.73
N ASN A 111 1.81 15.93 -9.75
CA ASN A 111 0.37 15.64 -9.65
C ASN A 111 0.08 14.18 -9.32
N VAL A 112 0.94 13.26 -9.74
CA VAL A 112 0.75 11.83 -9.52
C VAL A 112 0.67 11.47 -8.03
N LEU A 113 1.32 12.25 -7.16
CA LEU A 113 1.32 11.98 -5.73
C LEU A 113 -0.07 12.03 -5.12
N GLY A 114 -0.94 12.90 -5.62
CA GLY A 114 -2.30 12.99 -5.12
C GLY A 114 -3.17 11.79 -5.48
N LEU A 115 -2.75 11.02 -6.47
CA LEU A 115 -3.49 9.84 -6.94
C LEU A 115 -3.10 8.56 -6.22
N ILE A 116 -1.83 8.44 -5.81
CA ILE A 116 -1.30 7.18 -5.27
C ILE A 116 -2.08 6.66 -4.06
N PRO A 117 -2.37 7.45 -3.01
CA PRO A 117 -3.10 6.93 -1.87
C PRO A 117 -4.50 6.44 -2.21
N GLY A 118 -5.24 7.19 -3.04
CA GLY A 118 -6.61 6.81 -3.44
C GLY A 118 -6.63 5.50 -4.22
N GLU A 119 -5.73 5.36 -5.18
CA GLU A 119 -5.61 4.13 -5.97
C GLU A 119 -5.27 2.94 -5.08
N TYR A 120 -4.34 3.13 -4.15
CA TYR A 120 -3.95 2.05 -3.23
C TYR A 120 -5.15 1.58 -2.39
N PHE A 121 -5.91 2.51 -1.79
CA PHE A 121 -7.01 2.14 -0.92
C PHE A 121 -8.18 1.52 -1.67
N GLU A 122 -8.38 1.87 -2.93
CA GLU A 122 -9.38 1.23 -3.77
C GLU A 122 -9.03 -0.24 -4.01
N GLU A 123 -7.76 -0.52 -4.33
CA GLU A 123 -7.28 -1.88 -4.55
C GLU A 123 -7.26 -2.70 -3.26
N LEU A 124 -6.89 -2.08 -2.15
CA LEU A 124 -6.88 -2.72 -0.84
C LEU A 124 -8.23 -3.34 -0.52
N LYS A 125 -9.31 -2.61 -0.76
CA LYS A 125 -10.66 -3.08 -0.46
C LYS A 125 -11.09 -4.26 -1.31
N ASN A 126 -10.54 -4.38 -2.52
CA ASN A 126 -10.91 -5.45 -3.45
C ASN A 126 -10.02 -6.68 -3.29
N ILE A 127 -8.71 -6.49 -3.32
CA ILE A 127 -7.75 -7.60 -3.37
C ILE A 127 -7.43 -8.15 -2.00
N ASP A 128 -7.23 -7.30 -1.01
CA ASP A 128 -6.83 -7.78 0.32
C ASP A 128 -7.98 -8.41 1.10
N ARG A 129 -9.21 -8.06 0.77
CA ARG A 129 -10.38 -8.77 1.28
C ARG A 129 -10.33 -10.25 0.89
N GLU A 130 -9.99 -10.53 -0.37
CA GLU A 130 -9.85 -11.89 -0.86
C GLU A 130 -8.68 -12.59 -0.18
N LEU A 131 -7.59 -11.90 0.08
CA LEU A 131 -6.45 -12.43 0.81
C LEU A 131 -6.85 -12.89 2.20
N GLY A 132 -7.64 -12.10 2.92
CA GLY A 132 -8.16 -12.48 4.23
C GLY A 132 -8.98 -13.76 4.19
N ARG A 133 -9.78 -13.95 3.15
CA ARG A 133 -10.55 -15.19 2.95
C ARG A 133 -9.64 -16.39 2.75
N LEU A 134 -8.56 -16.23 2.00
CA LEU A 134 -7.61 -17.32 1.76
C LEU A 134 -6.87 -17.69 3.03
N PHE A 135 -6.45 -16.73 3.82
CA PHE A 135 -5.81 -16.99 5.10
C PHE A 135 -6.74 -17.78 6.02
N ALA A 136 -8.01 -17.37 6.10
CA ALA A 136 -8.99 -18.06 6.92
C ALA A 136 -9.26 -19.49 6.41
N LYS A 137 -9.39 -19.65 5.10
CA LYS A 137 -9.68 -20.94 4.47
C LYS A 137 -8.60 -21.99 4.75
N TYR A 138 -7.33 -21.55 4.73
CA TYR A 138 -6.20 -22.47 4.92
C TYR A 138 -5.68 -22.45 6.35
N ASP A 139 -6.44 -21.85 7.28
CA ASP A 139 -6.07 -21.77 8.69
C ASP A 139 -4.64 -21.22 8.85
N TYR A 140 -4.29 -20.29 7.99
CA TYR A 140 -3.00 -19.66 8.05
C TYR A 140 -2.90 -18.84 9.35
N GLU A 141 -1.69 -18.74 9.92
CA GLU A 141 -1.45 -18.05 11.16
C GLU A 141 -1.99 -16.63 11.11
N GLN A 142 -3.15 -16.41 11.73
CA GLN A 142 -3.85 -15.15 11.62
C GLN A 142 -3.18 -14.08 12.48
N SER A 143 -3.80 -13.73 13.57
CA SER A 143 -3.30 -12.70 14.47
C SER A 143 -2.58 -13.28 15.67
N LYS A 144 -2.06 -14.49 15.56
CA LYS A 144 -1.44 -15.16 16.69
C LYS A 144 -0.06 -14.61 16.96
N PRO A 145 0.20 -14.14 18.16
CA PRO A 145 1.57 -13.89 18.55
C PRO A 145 2.31 -15.22 18.58
N THR A 146 3.43 -15.27 18.00
CA THR A 146 4.29 -16.44 18.08
C THR A 146 5.04 -16.45 19.39
#